data_be558171a0bedd743e0325c248418e44
#
_entry.id   be558171a0bedd743e0325c248418e44
#
_cell.length_a   1.000
_cell.length_b   1.000
_cell.length_c   1.000
_cell.angle_alpha   90.00
_cell.angle_beta   90.00
_cell.angle_gamma   90.00
#
_symmetry.space_group_name_H-M   'P 1'
#
loop_
_entity.id
_entity.type
_entity.pdbx_description
1 polymer ?
#
loop_
_entity_poly.entity_id
_entity_poly.type
_entity_poly.pdbx_seq_one_letter_code
_entity_poly.pdbx_strand_id
1 'polypeptide(L)'
;MKRFTFVLHDETVNTYGFRMLTSGANLEEFRKNPVILLNHKDWELPIGRWENIRIEGTQILADALFDEKDDEAVKIADKVEGGFLRMASMGAWPPEEVSDAAELKLPGQTLPTVTRWTAREASIVTIGANHNALVLFDRQTGKPLDLTDASTVIRLMDRLNHSKIDSNMNKTLKEVLKLQDSAQDAEVIGAVNRLIENNDRLTRENQELKDAAARAESERKEVRKSEAIRLVDAAIADGRINIAGKEAYLKLFDTDFESAKATLEAIPHRKSVTALIPVSYTHLRAHETELHL
;
A
#
# COMPACT_ATOMS: atom_id res chain seq x y z
N MET A 1 24.93 4.96 -19.69
CA MET A 1 24.22 4.93 -18.38
C MET A 1 23.43 6.20 -18.18
N LYS A 2 22.11 6.11 -18.03
CA LYS A 2 21.23 7.24 -17.73
C LYS A 2 21.36 7.56 -16.24
N ARG A 3 21.37 8.85 -15.92
CA ARG A 3 21.38 9.36 -14.54
C ARG A 3 20.09 10.10 -14.25
N PHE A 4 19.53 9.86 -13.09
CA PHE A 4 18.30 10.51 -12.64
C PHE A 4 18.56 11.14 -11.26
N THR A 5 18.38 12.45 -11.16
CA THR A 5 18.53 13.16 -9.89
C THR A 5 17.29 12.99 -9.03
N PHE A 6 17.49 12.62 -7.77
CA PHE A 6 16.46 12.50 -6.77
C PHE A 6 16.74 13.42 -5.57
N VAL A 7 15.68 13.92 -4.98
CA VAL A 7 15.71 14.47 -3.63
C VAL A 7 15.59 13.30 -2.66
N LEU A 8 16.65 13.04 -1.90
CA LEU A 8 16.69 11.96 -0.92
C LEU A 8 16.11 12.38 0.43
N HIS A 9 16.23 13.68 0.75
CA HIS A 9 15.74 14.29 1.97
C HIS A 9 15.49 15.77 1.75
N ASP A 10 14.50 16.33 2.43
CA ASP A 10 14.27 17.76 2.62
C ASP A 10 13.82 18.05 4.05
N GLU A 11 13.68 19.33 4.42
CA GLU A 11 13.35 19.75 5.79
C GLU A 11 11.84 19.93 6.03
N THR A 12 10.94 19.41 5.18
CA THR A 12 9.50 19.52 5.44
C THR A 12 9.08 18.65 6.62
N VAL A 13 7.96 18.99 7.25
CA VAL A 13 7.40 18.18 8.35
C VAL A 13 6.90 16.86 7.77
N ASN A 14 7.38 15.75 8.32
CA ASN A 14 6.97 14.41 7.92
C ASN A 14 5.61 14.02 8.53
N THR A 15 5.06 12.89 8.10
CA THR A 15 3.78 12.35 8.62
C THR A 15 3.78 12.01 10.10
N TYR A 16 4.96 11.91 10.69
CA TYR A 16 5.13 11.62 12.13
C TYR A 16 5.13 12.88 12.99
N GLY A 17 5.02 14.07 12.36
CA GLY A 17 4.92 15.35 13.08
C GLY A 17 6.24 16.00 13.43
N PHE A 18 7.38 15.56 12.90
CA PHE A 18 8.68 16.20 13.08
C PHE A 18 9.38 16.48 11.75
N ARG A 19 10.41 17.32 11.79
CA ARG A 19 11.34 17.52 10.68
C ARG A 19 12.76 17.25 11.11
N MET A 20 13.63 17.02 10.14
CA MET A 20 15.06 16.82 10.36
C MET A 20 15.83 17.87 9.60
N LEU A 21 16.79 18.53 10.25
CA LEU A 21 17.60 19.55 9.61
C LEU A 21 18.67 18.89 8.72
N THR A 22 18.77 19.36 7.50
CA THR A 22 19.80 18.92 6.55
C THR A 22 21.20 19.31 7.02
N SER A 23 21.33 20.46 7.70
CA SER A 23 22.58 20.91 8.32
C SER A 23 23.12 19.98 9.42
N GLY A 24 22.24 19.17 10.01
CA GLY A 24 22.60 18.18 11.04
C GLY A 24 22.81 16.77 10.51
N ALA A 25 22.76 16.56 9.21
CA ALA A 25 22.91 15.26 8.60
C ALA A 25 24.39 14.81 8.54
N ASN A 26 24.69 13.68 9.15
CA ASN A 26 25.93 12.97 8.94
C ASN A 26 25.76 11.96 7.81
N LEU A 27 26.43 12.18 6.68
CA LEU A 27 26.35 11.34 5.48
C LEU A 27 27.58 10.43 5.31
N GLU A 28 28.50 10.36 6.27
CA GLU A 28 29.76 9.63 6.13
C GLU A 28 29.56 8.13 5.94
N GLU A 29 28.70 7.51 6.73
CA GLU A 29 28.39 6.08 6.58
C GLU A 29 27.73 5.79 5.22
N PHE A 30 26.74 6.58 4.86
CA PHE A 30 26.04 6.44 3.59
C PHE A 30 26.97 6.61 2.39
N ARG A 31 27.90 7.56 2.43
CA ARG A 31 28.87 7.78 1.34
C ARG A 31 29.89 6.65 1.17
N LYS A 32 30.15 5.86 2.20
CA LYS A 32 31.05 4.70 2.11
C LYS A 32 30.44 3.56 1.30
N ASN A 33 29.13 3.40 1.36
CA ASN A 33 28.40 2.37 0.62
C ASN A 33 27.06 2.94 0.11
N PRO A 34 27.07 3.80 -0.92
CA PRO A 34 25.90 4.53 -1.37
C PRO A 34 25.03 3.70 -2.32
N VAL A 35 24.60 2.52 -1.87
CA VAL A 35 23.75 1.63 -2.65
C VAL A 35 22.33 2.18 -2.76
N ILE A 36 21.66 1.88 -3.89
CA ILE A 36 20.24 2.12 -4.08
C ILE A 36 19.49 0.86 -3.69
N LEU A 37 18.64 0.96 -2.69
CA LEU A 37 17.71 -0.10 -2.32
C LEU A 37 16.31 0.19 -2.91
N LEU A 38 15.44 -0.83 -2.90
CA LEU A 38 14.02 -0.67 -3.25
C LEU A 38 13.18 -0.84 -1.99
N ASN A 39 12.37 0.20 -1.66
CA ASN A 39 11.44 0.18 -0.53
C ASN A 39 12.11 -0.22 0.82
N HIS A 40 13.34 0.26 1.07
CA HIS A 40 14.11 0.02 2.31
C HIS A 40 14.42 -1.46 2.61
N LYS A 41 14.45 -2.31 1.59
CA LYS A 41 14.71 -3.74 1.73
C LYS A 41 16.22 -4.01 1.72
N ASP A 42 16.85 -3.91 2.87
CA ASP A 42 18.30 -4.10 3.03
C ASP A 42 18.77 -5.57 3.02
N TRP A 43 17.80 -6.50 2.93
CA TRP A 43 18.03 -7.94 2.75
C TRP A 43 18.00 -8.38 1.27
N GLU A 44 17.61 -7.50 0.35
CA GLU A 44 17.66 -7.72 -1.08
C GLU A 44 18.94 -7.11 -1.69
N LEU A 45 19.32 -7.56 -2.88
CA LEU A 45 20.47 -6.97 -3.56
C LEU A 45 20.15 -5.53 -4.00
N PRO A 46 21.13 -4.63 -3.96
CA PRO A 46 20.93 -3.25 -4.40
C PRO A 46 20.69 -3.21 -5.90
N ILE A 47 19.78 -2.34 -6.32
CA ILE A 47 19.44 -2.12 -7.73
C ILE A 47 20.38 -1.12 -8.44
N GLY A 48 21.36 -0.57 -7.73
CA GLY A 48 22.30 0.41 -8.25
C GLY A 48 23.05 1.14 -7.14
N ARG A 49 23.59 2.31 -7.46
CA ARG A 49 24.29 3.15 -6.52
C ARG A 49 23.94 4.62 -6.70
N TRP A 50 24.01 5.39 -5.61
CA TRP A 50 23.92 6.83 -5.62
C TRP A 50 25.26 7.47 -5.93
N GLU A 51 25.29 8.44 -6.83
CA GLU A 51 26.46 9.27 -7.16
C GLU A 51 26.15 10.74 -6.88
N ASN A 52 27.17 11.59 -6.84
CA ASN A 52 27.04 13.03 -6.67
C ASN A 52 26.15 13.44 -5.48
N ILE A 53 26.32 12.73 -4.35
CA ILE A 53 25.58 13.05 -3.11
C ILE A 53 25.99 14.43 -2.63
N ARG A 54 25.04 15.36 -2.62
CA ARG A 54 25.28 16.78 -2.33
C ARG A 54 24.14 17.40 -1.54
N ILE A 55 24.46 18.47 -0.85
CA ILE A 55 23.47 19.27 -0.12
C ILE A 55 23.29 20.57 -0.92
N GLU A 56 22.04 20.88 -1.26
CA GLU A 56 21.64 22.12 -1.90
C GLU A 56 20.51 22.77 -1.09
N GLY A 57 20.85 23.87 -0.39
CA GLY A 57 19.92 24.51 0.53
C GLY A 57 19.48 23.56 1.65
N THR A 58 18.18 23.27 1.71
CA THR A 58 17.58 22.37 2.71
C THR A 58 17.35 20.96 2.19
N GLN A 59 17.98 20.59 1.07
CA GLN A 59 17.79 19.30 0.43
C GLN A 59 19.09 18.50 0.34
N ILE A 60 18.97 17.20 0.43
CA ILE A 60 20.02 16.24 0.07
C ILE A 60 19.61 15.61 -1.26
N LEU A 61 20.45 15.81 -2.27
CA LEU A 61 20.25 15.30 -3.62
C LEU A 61 21.31 14.26 -3.96
N ALA A 62 20.96 13.32 -4.81
CA ALA A 62 21.91 12.40 -5.43
C ALA A 62 21.41 11.94 -6.80
N ASP A 63 22.35 11.43 -7.60
CA ASP A 63 22.07 10.91 -8.91
C ASP A 63 22.02 9.37 -8.83
N ALA A 64 20.90 8.78 -9.23
CA ALA A 64 20.74 7.34 -9.30
C ALA A 64 21.45 6.78 -10.54
N LEU A 65 22.30 5.78 -10.34
CA LEU A 65 22.93 4.97 -11.37
C LEU A 65 22.49 3.54 -11.18
N PHE A 66 21.65 3.03 -12.07
CA PHE A 66 21.11 1.65 -12.01
C PHE A 66 22.09 0.64 -12.57
N ASP A 67 22.03 -0.60 -12.05
CA ASP A 67 22.81 -1.72 -12.59
C ASP A 67 22.18 -2.21 -13.91
N GLU A 68 22.85 -1.93 -15.02
CA GLU A 68 22.38 -2.34 -16.36
C GLU A 68 22.50 -3.84 -16.63
N LYS A 69 23.14 -4.60 -15.73
CA LYS A 69 23.27 -6.06 -15.84
C LYS A 69 22.22 -6.81 -15.00
N ASP A 70 21.48 -6.11 -14.20
CA ASP A 70 20.40 -6.65 -13.39
C ASP A 70 19.05 -6.32 -14.04
N ASP A 71 18.31 -7.34 -14.44
CA ASP A 71 17.01 -7.20 -15.10
C ASP A 71 15.98 -6.47 -14.22
N GLU A 72 16.05 -6.61 -12.91
CA GLU A 72 15.17 -5.90 -11.99
C GLU A 72 15.52 -4.41 -11.93
N ALA A 73 16.79 -4.10 -11.82
CA ALA A 73 17.27 -2.72 -11.83
C ALA A 73 16.95 -2.01 -13.15
N VAL A 74 17.04 -2.68 -14.28
CA VAL A 74 16.68 -2.16 -15.61
C VAL A 74 15.18 -1.84 -15.65
N LYS A 75 14.30 -2.74 -15.17
CA LYS A 75 12.85 -2.50 -15.12
C LYS A 75 12.49 -1.30 -14.23
N ILE A 76 13.21 -1.11 -13.13
CA ILE A 76 13.02 0.03 -12.25
C ILE A 76 13.49 1.31 -12.91
N ALA A 77 14.65 1.30 -13.56
CA ALA A 77 15.17 2.42 -14.34
C ALA A 77 14.20 2.89 -15.43
N ASP A 78 13.58 1.96 -16.17
CA ASP A 78 12.55 2.25 -17.17
C ASP A 78 11.30 2.92 -16.54
N LYS A 79 10.91 2.48 -15.35
CA LYS A 79 9.79 3.12 -14.60
C LYS A 79 10.14 4.51 -14.11
N VAL A 80 11.39 4.74 -13.72
CA VAL A 80 11.90 6.07 -13.35
C VAL A 80 11.91 6.97 -14.58
N GLU A 81 12.46 6.52 -15.69
CA GLU A 81 12.48 7.27 -16.95
C GLU A 81 11.07 7.58 -17.45
N GLY A 82 10.16 6.62 -17.38
CA GLY A 82 8.75 6.80 -17.74
C GLY A 82 7.97 7.66 -16.74
N GLY A 83 8.59 8.09 -15.63
CA GLY A 83 7.97 8.93 -14.60
C GLY A 83 6.96 8.18 -13.71
N PHE A 84 6.97 6.84 -13.70
CA PHE A 84 6.12 6.03 -12.83
C PHE A 84 6.70 5.85 -11.42
N LEU A 85 8.01 5.95 -11.26
CA LEU A 85 8.72 6.01 -9.99
C LEU A 85 9.46 7.34 -9.89
N ARG A 86 9.08 8.18 -8.92
CA ARG A 86 9.61 9.55 -8.81
C ARG A 86 10.16 9.88 -7.43
N MET A 87 9.99 8.97 -6.47
CA MET A 87 10.28 9.25 -5.08
C MET A 87 11.45 8.44 -4.58
N ALA A 88 12.30 9.09 -3.80
CA ALA A 88 13.31 8.45 -2.99
C ALA A 88 13.05 8.74 -1.51
N SER A 89 13.61 7.93 -0.65
CA SER A 89 13.44 7.99 0.80
C SER A 89 14.77 7.70 1.46
N MET A 90 15.14 8.49 2.43
CA MET A 90 16.35 8.25 3.22
C MET A 90 16.03 7.43 4.47
N GLY A 91 16.79 6.36 4.69
CA GLY A 91 16.82 5.64 5.95
C GLY A 91 17.91 6.21 6.87
N ALA A 92 17.59 6.38 8.13
CA ALA A 92 18.50 6.95 9.12
C ALA A 92 18.56 6.10 10.40
N TRP A 93 19.65 6.24 11.13
CA TRP A 93 19.69 5.82 12.52
C TRP A 93 18.82 6.72 13.38
N PRO A 94 18.45 6.31 14.61
CA PRO A 94 17.69 7.16 15.52
C PRO A 94 18.35 8.52 15.68
N PRO A 95 17.57 9.59 15.83
CA PRO A 95 18.09 10.93 16.04
C PRO A 95 19.15 10.96 17.16
N GLU A 96 20.15 11.82 17.00
CA GLU A 96 21.21 12.02 17.98
C GLU A 96 20.95 13.25 18.85
N GLU A 97 20.34 14.27 18.24
CA GLU A 97 19.92 15.48 18.94
C GLU A 97 18.59 16.01 18.41
N VAL A 98 17.82 16.57 19.31
CA VAL A 98 16.56 17.24 19.01
C VAL A 98 16.48 18.59 19.71
N SER A 99 15.66 19.50 19.16
CA SER A 99 15.41 20.80 19.77
C SER A 99 13.93 21.15 19.68
N ASP A 100 13.39 21.64 20.77
CA ASP A 100 12.01 22.13 20.84
C ASP A 100 11.90 23.66 20.67
N ALA A 101 13.01 24.30 20.29
CA ALA A 101 13.09 25.73 20.05
C ALA A 101 12.08 26.18 19.00
N ALA A 102 11.27 27.17 19.33
CA ALA A 102 10.14 27.62 18.50
C ALA A 102 10.60 28.09 17.10
N GLU A 103 11.79 28.71 17.01
CA GLU A 103 12.38 29.18 15.76
C GLU A 103 12.77 28.05 14.80
N LEU A 104 12.91 26.83 15.30
CA LEU A 104 13.21 25.65 14.50
C LEU A 104 11.95 24.89 14.06
N LYS A 105 10.77 25.24 14.59
CA LYS A 105 9.53 24.55 14.27
C LYS A 105 8.84 25.17 13.05
N LEU A 106 8.29 24.33 12.20
CA LEU A 106 7.44 24.73 11.10
C LEU A 106 5.96 24.59 11.46
N PRO A 107 5.08 25.35 10.79
CA PRO A 107 3.63 25.19 10.96
C PRO A 107 3.19 23.72 10.75
N GLY A 108 2.37 23.21 11.67
CA GLY A 108 1.91 21.82 11.67
C GLY A 108 2.85 20.80 12.29
N GLN A 109 4.04 21.22 12.74
CA GLN A 109 4.97 20.36 13.46
C GLN A 109 4.51 20.20 14.92
N THR A 110 4.36 18.96 15.36
CA THR A 110 3.88 18.59 16.70
C THR A 110 4.99 18.09 17.63
N LEU A 111 6.10 17.63 17.07
CA LEU A 111 7.24 17.06 17.78
C LEU A 111 8.49 17.97 17.62
N PRO A 112 9.54 17.76 18.44
CA PRO A 112 10.80 18.49 18.32
C PRO A 112 11.42 18.37 16.92
N THR A 113 12.22 19.37 16.55
CA THR A 113 13.06 19.32 15.34
C THR A 113 14.31 18.47 15.62
N VAL A 114 14.58 17.50 14.75
CA VAL A 114 15.82 16.73 14.78
C VAL A 114 16.96 17.61 14.25
N THR A 115 17.93 17.90 15.09
CA THR A 115 19.05 18.80 14.78
C THR A 115 20.34 18.07 14.46
N ARG A 116 20.47 16.76 14.82
CA ARG A 116 21.58 15.90 14.43
C ARG A 116 21.13 14.47 14.22
N TRP A 117 21.57 13.87 13.12
CA TRP A 117 21.20 12.51 12.71
C TRP A 117 22.20 11.93 11.71
N THR A 118 22.27 10.61 11.62
CA THR A 118 23.16 9.90 10.70
C THR A 118 22.35 9.13 9.67
N ALA A 119 22.61 9.40 8.39
CA ALA A 119 22.03 8.66 7.27
C ALA A 119 22.63 7.24 7.19
N ARG A 120 21.76 6.25 6.99
CA ARG A 120 22.13 4.83 6.86
C ARG A 120 22.10 4.36 5.40
N GLU A 121 21.02 4.63 4.71
CA GLU A 121 20.80 4.21 3.32
C GLU A 121 19.84 5.18 2.62
N ALA A 122 19.66 4.99 1.31
CA ALA A 122 18.59 5.66 0.57
C ALA A 122 18.00 4.71 -0.49
N SER A 123 16.66 4.72 -0.56
CA SER A 123 15.89 3.81 -1.40
C SER A 123 15.05 4.57 -2.42
N ILE A 124 14.83 3.95 -3.57
CA ILE A 124 13.70 4.29 -4.42
C ILE A 124 12.45 3.66 -3.82
N VAL A 125 11.39 4.43 -3.67
CA VAL A 125 10.15 3.98 -3.04
C VAL A 125 8.94 4.16 -3.96
N THR A 126 8.01 3.21 -3.90
CA THR A 126 6.78 3.26 -4.69
C THR A 126 5.80 4.29 -4.14
N ILE A 127 5.74 4.43 -2.84
CA ILE A 127 4.94 5.40 -2.12
C ILE A 127 5.81 5.99 -1.02
N GLY A 128 6.12 7.27 -1.11
CA GLY A 128 6.74 8.02 -0.01
C GLY A 128 5.66 8.47 0.97
N ALA A 129 5.95 8.39 2.25
CA ALA A 129 5.07 8.90 3.31
C ALA A 129 5.02 10.43 3.36
N ASN A 130 4.87 11.12 2.28
CA ASN A 130 5.07 12.51 1.83
C ASN A 130 6.37 12.65 1.02
N HIS A 131 6.65 13.90 0.55
CA HIS A 131 7.92 14.21 -0.11
C HIS A 131 9.17 13.90 0.75
N ASN A 132 8.97 13.62 2.05
CA ASN A 132 9.98 13.18 3.03
C ASN A 132 9.66 11.78 3.56
N ALA A 133 9.73 10.78 2.72
CA ALA A 133 9.76 9.41 3.20
C ALA A 133 11.02 9.22 4.06
N LEU A 134 10.83 8.87 5.30
CA LEU A 134 11.90 8.59 6.26
C LEU A 134 11.63 7.26 6.93
N VAL A 135 12.66 6.42 7.00
CA VAL A 135 12.67 5.23 7.83
C VAL A 135 13.79 5.38 8.87
N LEU A 136 13.48 5.17 10.13
CA LEU A 136 14.48 5.05 11.18
C LEU A 136 14.76 3.58 11.47
N PHE A 137 16.02 3.25 11.69
CA PHE A 137 16.45 1.88 12.00
C PHE A 137 16.96 1.80 13.43
N ASP A 138 16.62 0.74 14.14
CA ASP A 138 17.18 0.44 15.45
C ASP A 138 18.65 0.05 15.32
N ARG A 139 19.53 0.72 16.10
CA ARG A 139 21.00 0.49 16.01
C ARG A 139 21.43 -0.90 16.46
N GLN A 140 20.67 -1.57 17.32
CA GLN A 140 21.04 -2.87 17.87
C GLN A 140 20.60 -4.00 16.95
N THR A 141 19.39 -3.89 16.40
CA THR A 141 18.79 -4.94 15.59
C THR A 141 18.95 -4.72 14.09
N GLY A 142 19.25 -3.49 13.66
CA GLY A 142 19.28 -3.07 12.25
C GLY A 142 17.89 -3.05 11.59
N LYS A 143 16.80 -3.31 12.33
CA LYS A 143 15.45 -3.38 11.79
C LYS A 143 14.80 -2.00 11.75
N PRO A 144 13.88 -1.76 10.78
CA PRO A 144 13.06 -0.56 10.78
C PRO A 144 12.27 -0.42 12.07
N LEU A 145 12.24 0.79 12.60
CA LEU A 145 11.39 1.16 13.74
C LEU A 145 9.98 1.43 13.25
N ASP A 146 9.00 0.96 14.01
CA ASP A 146 7.60 1.30 13.73
C ASP A 146 7.29 2.72 14.24
N LEU A 147 7.37 3.68 13.33
CA LEU A 147 7.06 5.09 13.61
C LEU A 147 5.55 5.37 13.57
N THR A 148 4.72 4.40 13.20
CA THR A 148 3.26 4.54 13.30
C THR A 148 2.79 4.41 14.76
N ASP A 149 3.60 3.76 15.60
CA ASP A 149 3.41 3.75 17.04
C ASP A 149 3.90 5.06 17.67
N ALA A 150 2.97 5.93 18.03
CA ALA A 150 3.24 7.23 18.65
C ALA A 150 4.12 7.11 19.90
N SER A 151 4.00 6.02 20.66
CA SER A 151 4.83 5.79 21.86
C SER A 151 6.29 5.55 21.53
N THR A 152 6.58 4.94 20.39
CA THR A 152 7.93 4.75 19.87
C THR A 152 8.57 6.07 19.48
N VAL A 153 7.83 6.91 18.75
CA VAL A 153 8.32 8.23 18.33
C VAL A 153 8.55 9.14 19.55
N ILE A 154 7.61 9.18 20.49
CA ILE A 154 7.75 9.96 21.73
C ILE A 154 8.98 9.49 22.51
N ARG A 155 9.16 8.18 22.74
CA ARG A 155 10.34 7.65 23.44
C ARG A 155 11.68 8.01 22.78
N LEU A 156 11.72 8.02 21.46
CA LEU A 156 12.91 8.45 20.70
C LEU A 156 13.23 9.91 20.95
N MET A 157 12.22 10.77 20.97
CA MET A 157 12.38 12.20 21.17
C MET A 157 12.66 12.55 22.65
N ASP A 158 12.01 11.87 23.59
CA ASP A 158 12.19 12.08 25.05
C ASP A 158 13.57 11.67 25.56
N ARG A 159 14.15 10.56 25.05
CA ARG A 159 15.52 10.15 25.42
C ARG A 159 16.56 11.24 25.16
N LEU A 160 16.30 12.09 24.18
CA LEU A 160 17.23 13.14 23.77
C LEU A 160 16.97 14.47 24.47
N ASN A 161 15.80 14.63 25.09
CA ASN A 161 15.36 15.87 25.71
C ASN A 161 15.57 15.91 27.25
N HIS A 162 16.25 14.89 27.81
CA HIS A 162 16.45 14.74 29.28
C HIS A 162 17.22 15.84 29.99
N SER A 163 17.48 16.99 29.38
CA SER A 163 18.13 18.09 30.06
C SER A 163 17.26 19.29 30.44
N LYS A 164 16.01 19.38 30.00
CA LYS A 164 15.05 20.39 30.51
C LYS A 164 13.62 20.02 30.10
N ILE A 165 12.89 19.34 30.99
CA ILE A 165 11.43 19.37 30.95
C ILE A 165 11.03 20.79 31.36
N ASP A 166 10.88 21.67 30.38
CA ASP A 166 10.39 23.03 30.60
C ASP A 166 8.89 22.98 30.95
N SER A 167 8.50 23.78 31.95
CA SER A 167 7.09 23.96 32.40
C SER A 167 6.13 24.29 31.24
N ASN A 168 6.63 24.77 30.10
CA ASN A 168 5.88 25.08 28.89
C ASN A 168 5.39 23.82 28.13
N MET A 169 6.16 22.72 28.13
CA MET A 169 5.76 21.49 27.45
C MET A 169 4.58 20.82 28.17
N ASN A 170 4.59 20.88 29.51
CA ASN A 170 3.45 20.43 30.33
C ASN A 170 2.17 21.23 30.02
N LYS A 171 2.26 22.53 29.78
CA LYS A 171 1.11 23.35 29.42
C LYS A 171 0.54 22.96 28.06
N THR A 172 1.36 22.88 27.03
CA THR A 172 0.94 22.46 25.70
C THR A 172 0.36 21.05 25.69
N LEU A 173 0.96 20.10 26.45
CA LEU A 173 0.45 18.75 26.54
C LEU A 173 -0.92 18.71 27.25
N LYS A 174 -1.13 19.51 28.32
CA LYS A 174 -2.42 19.63 28.98
C LYS A 174 -3.49 20.20 28.05
N GLU A 175 -3.16 21.21 27.24
CA GLU A 175 -4.05 21.77 26.23
C GLU A 175 -4.46 20.71 25.17
N VAL A 176 -3.50 19.97 24.61
CA VAL A 176 -3.77 18.90 23.62
C VAL A 176 -4.62 17.79 24.22
N LEU A 177 -4.35 17.41 25.46
CA LEU A 177 -5.12 16.40 26.19
C LEU A 177 -6.44 16.92 26.77
N LYS A 178 -6.77 18.23 26.56
CA LYS A 178 -7.95 18.90 27.10
C LYS A 178 -8.06 18.79 28.62
N LEU A 179 -6.93 18.83 29.31
CA LEU A 179 -6.83 18.86 30.76
C LEU A 179 -6.79 20.31 31.26
N GLN A 180 -7.15 20.51 32.53
CA GLN A 180 -7.01 21.81 33.17
C GLN A 180 -5.53 22.15 33.42
N ASP A 181 -5.19 23.44 33.45
CA ASP A 181 -3.83 23.91 33.74
C ASP A 181 -3.29 23.41 35.11
N SER A 182 -4.19 23.21 36.05
CA SER A 182 -3.92 22.66 37.40
C SER A 182 -3.66 21.16 37.45
N ALA A 183 -3.86 20.43 36.32
CA ALA A 183 -3.71 18.97 36.29
C ALA A 183 -2.29 18.55 36.70
N GLN A 184 -2.21 17.53 37.56
CA GLN A 184 -0.93 16.97 38.02
C GLN A 184 -0.35 16.02 36.97
N ASP A 185 0.94 15.74 37.04
CA ASP A 185 1.63 14.82 36.10
C ASP A 185 0.97 13.43 36.03
N ALA A 186 0.44 12.95 37.16
CA ALA A 186 -0.31 11.69 37.19
C ALA A 186 -1.58 11.71 36.32
N GLU A 187 -2.27 12.85 36.21
CA GLU A 187 -3.45 13.02 35.37
C GLU A 187 -3.07 13.08 33.89
N VAL A 188 -1.96 13.74 33.58
CA VAL A 188 -1.38 13.80 32.22
C VAL A 188 -0.99 12.39 31.78
N ILE A 189 -0.24 11.65 32.62
CA ILE A 189 0.15 10.26 32.33
C ILE A 189 -1.12 9.40 32.15
N GLY A 190 -2.12 9.54 33.02
CA GLY A 190 -3.38 8.82 32.90
C GLY A 190 -4.14 9.13 31.60
N ALA A 191 -4.11 10.37 31.12
CA ALA A 191 -4.71 10.76 29.85
C ALA A 191 -3.95 10.17 28.65
N VAL A 192 -2.62 10.20 28.68
CA VAL A 192 -1.78 9.58 27.66
C VAL A 192 -2.00 8.06 27.60
N ASN A 193 -2.02 7.39 28.77
CA ASN A 193 -2.29 5.95 28.79
C ASN A 193 -3.64 5.59 28.20
N ARG A 194 -4.70 6.37 28.50
CA ARG A 194 -6.01 6.18 27.89
C ARG A 194 -6.00 6.36 26.37
N LEU A 195 -5.20 7.30 25.85
CA LEU A 195 -5.06 7.48 24.41
C LEU A 195 -4.33 6.30 23.77
N ILE A 196 -3.28 5.78 24.42
CA ILE A 196 -2.55 4.59 23.98
C ILE A 196 -3.50 3.38 23.95
N GLU A 197 -4.22 3.12 25.04
CA GLU A 197 -5.18 2.02 25.13
C GLU A 197 -6.29 2.13 24.07
N ASN A 198 -6.80 3.34 23.84
CA ASN A 198 -7.79 3.59 22.78
C ASN A 198 -7.20 3.36 21.39
N ASN A 199 -5.98 3.79 21.14
CA ASN A 199 -5.31 3.56 19.86
C ASN A 199 -5.09 2.07 19.59
N ASP A 200 -4.64 1.33 20.61
CA ASP A 200 -4.45 -0.12 20.53
C ASP A 200 -5.78 -0.85 20.29
N ARG A 201 -6.86 -0.39 20.94
CA ARG A 201 -8.21 -0.91 20.69
C ARG A 201 -8.67 -0.63 19.26
N LEU A 202 -8.55 0.62 18.81
CA LEU A 202 -8.93 1.03 17.46
C LEU A 202 -8.11 0.32 16.39
N THR A 203 -6.84 0.07 16.66
CA THR A 203 -5.95 -0.68 15.76
C THR A 203 -6.44 -2.13 15.60
N ARG A 204 -6.81 -2.78 16.71
CA ARG A 204 -7.39 -4.13 16.67
C ARG A 204 -8.73 -4.17 15.95
N GLU A 205 -9.64 -3.24 16.29
CA GLU A 205 -10.95 -3.13 15.63
C GLU A 205 -10.81 -2.89 14.11
N ASN A 206 -9.88 -2.02 13.71
CA ASN A 206 -9.58 -1.79 12.30
C ASN A 206 -9.05 -3.04 11.59
N GLN A 207 -8.21 -3.83 12.26
CA GLN A 207 -7.72 -5.09 11.69
C GLN A 207 -8.86 -6.10 11.55
N GLU A 208 -9.69 -6.26 12.58
CA GLU A 208 -10.86 -7.15 12.55
C GLU A 208 -11.85 -6.75 11.44
N LEU A 209 -12.09 -5.44 11.27
CA LEU A 209 -12.94 -4.94 10.19
C LEU A 209 -12.36 -5.21 8.80
N LYS A 210 -11.04 -5.05 8.64
CA LYS A 210 -10.36 -5.40 7.37
C LYS A 210 -10.46 -6.89 7.07
N ASP A 211 -10.24 -7.73 8.07
CA ASP A 211 -10.35 -9.18 7.92
C ASP A 211 -11.79 -9.62 7.62
N ALA A 212 -12.78 -8.99 8.29
CA ALA A 212 -14.19 -9.24 8.01
C ALA A 212 -14.58 -8.78 6.60
N ALA A 213 -14.11 -7.62 6.15
CA ALA A 213 -14.35 -7.12 4.81
C ALA A 213 -13.73 -8.03 3.75
N ALA A 214 -12.51 -8.51 3.97
CA ALA A 214 -11.83 -9.44 3.07
C ALA A 214 -12.57 -10.79 2.95
N ARG A 215 -13.06 -11.31 4.08
CA ARG A 215 -13.89 -12.54 4.09
C ARG A 215 -15.20 -12.34 3.33
N ALA A 216 -15.91 -11.24 3.61
CA ALA A 216 -17.17 -10.93 2.93
C ALA A 216 -16.98 -10.73 1.41
N GLU A 217 -15.86 -10.14 0.99
CA GLU A 217 -15.53 -10.01 -0.43
C GLU A 217 -15.24 -11.37 -1.08
N SER A 218 -14.49 -12.23 -0.38
CA SER A 218 -14.21 -13.60 -0.83
C SER A 218 -15.49 -14.41 -0.96
N GLU A 219 -16.36 -14.38 0.03
CA GLU A 219 -17.67 -15.05 -0.01
C GLU A 219 -18.54 -14.54 -1.16
N ARG A 220 -18.59 -13.23 -1.38
CA ARG A 220 -19.30 -12.65 -2.53
C ARG A 220 -18.76 -13.14 -3.87
N LYS A 221 -17.45 -13.24 -4.00
CA LYS A 221 -16.81 -13.77 -5.23
C LYS A 221 -17.20 -15.24 -5.46
N GLU A 222 -17.16 -16.06 -4.43
CA GLU A 222 -17.55 -17.47 -4.55
C GLU A 222 -19.05 -17.65 -4.86
N VAL A 223 -19.92 -16.86 -4.24
CA VAL A 223 -21.36 -16.87 -4.54
C VAL A 223 -21.60 -16.45 -6.00
N ARG A 224 -20.99 -15.36 -6.47
CA ARG A 224 -21.08 -14.92 -7.87
C ARG A 224 -20.57 -15.95 -8.85
N LYS A 225 -19.45 -16.60 -8.54
CA LYS A 225 -18.87 -17.66 -9.37
C LYS A 225 -19.82 -18.86 -9.49
N SER A 226 -20.38 -19.30 -8.37
CA SER A 226 -21.35 -20.42 -8.34
C SER A 226 -22.62 -20.06 -9.12
N GLU A 227 -23.12 -18.84 -8.97
CA GLU A 227 -24.28 -18.35 -9.73
C GLU A 227 -23.98 -18.26 -11.23
N ALA A 228 -22.80 -17.76 -11.62
CA ALA A 228 -22.37 -17.73 -13.00
C ALA A 228 -22.34 -19.12 -13.63
N ILE A 229 -21.75 -20.10 -12.93
CA ILE A 229 -21.71 -21.50 -13.38
C ILE A 229 -23.13 -22.03 -13.58
N ARG A 230 -24.03 -21.81 -12.60
CA ARG A 230 -25.42 -22.25 -12.68
C ARG A 230 -26.17 -21.64 -13.85
N LEU A 231 -25.99 -20.34 -14.10
CA LEU A 231 -26.62 -19.61 -15.20
C LEU A 231 -26.13 -20.10 -16.57
N VAL A 232 -24.81 -20.30 -16.69
CA VAL A 232 -24.20 -20.80 -17.93
C VAL A 232 -24.63 -22.25 -18.20
N ASP A 233 -24.64 -23.11 -17.19
CA ASP A 233 -25.06 -24.51 -17.33
C ASP A 233 -26.56 -24.62 -17.67
N ALA A 234 -27.41 -23.77 -17.10
CA ALA A 234 -28.81 -23.68 -17.48
C ALA A 234 -28.98 -23.24 -18.94
N ALA A 235 -28.21 -22.26 -19.41
CA ALA A 235 -28.25 -21.80 -20.78
C ALA A 235 -27.75 -22.85 -21.80
N ILE A 236 -26.83 -23.72 -21.38
CA ILE A 236 -26.40 -24.89 -22.16
C ILE A 236 -27.55 -25.90 -22.24
N ALA A 237 -28.16 -26.21 -21.08
CA ALA A 237 -29.21 -27.22 -20.98
C ALA A 237 -30.45 -26.86 -21.80
N ASP A 238 -30.83 -25.57 -21.88
CA ASP A 238 -31.97 -25.09 -22.67
C ASP A 238 -31.58 -24.67 -24.09
N GLY A 239 -30.36 -24.94 -24.53
CA GLY A 239 -29.88 -24.81 -25.90
C GLY A 239 -29.61 -23.36 -26.35
N ARG A 240 -29.57 -22.39 -25.44
CA ARG A 240 -29.22 -21.00 -25.75
C ARG A 240 -27.77 -20.86 -26.20
N ILE A 241 -26.87 -21.55 -25.55
CA ILE A 241 -25.44 -21.59 -25.90
C ILE A 241 -24.97 -23.04 -26.06
N ASN A 242 -23.84 -23.24 -26.75
CA ASN A 242 -23.23 -24.54 -26.85
C ASN A 242 -22.15 -24.74 -25.74
N ILE A 243 -21.81 -26.00 -25.48
CA ILE A 243 -20.82 -26.36 -24.45
C ILE A 243 -19.43 -25.76 -24.71
N ALA A 244 -19.04 -25.57 -25.98
CA ALA A 244 -17.75 -24.98 -26.35
C ALA A 244 -17.64 -23.50 -25.96
N GLY A 245 -18.77 -22.81 -25.77
CA GLY A 245 -18.82 -21.42 -25.32
C GLY A 245 -18.73 -21.24 -23.80
N LYS A 246 -18.81 -22.32 -23.02
CA LYS A 246 -18.89 -22.26 -21.55
C LYS A 246 -17.80 -21.38 -20.93
N GLU A 247 -16.53 -21.62 -21.28
CA GLU A 247 -15.40 -20.84 -20.72
C GLU A 247 -15.42 -19.37 -21.08
N ALA A 248 -15.84 -19.04 -22.29
CA ALA A 248 -15.95 -17.65 -22.75
C ALA A 248 -17.00 -16.88 -21.93
N TYR A 249 -18.17 -17.50 -21.70
CA TYR A 249 -19.21 -16.88 -20.88
C TYR A 249 -18.81 -16.77 -19.41
N LEU A 250 -18.14 -17.76 -18.82
CA LEU A 250 -17.63 -17.66 -17.45
C LEU A 250 -16.61 -16.50 -17.30
N LYS A 251 -15.72 -16.30 -18.27
CA LYS A 251 -14.82 -15.13 -18.29
C LYS A 251 -15.56 -13.80 -18.39
N LEU A 252 -16.67 -13.76 -19.13
CA LEU A 252 -17.53 -12.58 -19.20
C LEU A 252 -18.12 -12.25 -17.82
N PHE A 253 -18.60 -13.25 -17.09
CA PHE A 253 -19.13 -13.12 -15.73
C PHE A 253 -18.05 -12.64 -14.74
N ASP A 254 -16.80 -13.04 -14.92
CA ASP A 254 -15.67 -12.55 -14.10
C ASP A 254 -15.36 -11.07 -14.35
N THR A 255 -15.64 -10.57 -15.57
CA THR A 255 -15.37 -9.18 -15.94
C THR A 255 -16.51 -8.24 -15.53
N ASP A 256 -17.74 -8.57 -15.88
CA ASP A 256 -18.95 -7.81 -15.54
C ASP A 256 -20.15 -8.77 -15.39
N PHE A 257 -20.47 -9.07 -14.16
CA PHE A 257 -21.50 -10.05 -13.82
C PHE A 257 -22.89 -9.66 -14.35
N GLU A 258 -23.28 -8.41 -14.17
CA GLU A 258 -24.64 -7.96 -14.54
C GLU A 258 -24.80 -7.89 -16.06
N SER A 259 -23.81 -7.36 -16.76
CA SER A 259 -23.83 -7.32 -18.23
C SER A 259 -23.78 -8.72 -18.85
N ALA A 260 -22.99 -9.64 -18.27
CA ALA A 260 -22.93 -11.02 -18.73
C ALA A 260 -24.27 -11.75 -18.53
N LYS A 261 -24.92 -11.53 -17.38
CA LYS A 261 -26.25 -12.09 -17.06
C LYS A 261 -27.30 -11.57 -18.04
N ALA A 262 -27.38 -10.26 -18.24
CA ALA A 262 -28.31 -9.65 -19.18
C ALA A 262 -28.09 -10.16 -20.63
N THR A 263 -26.82 -10.30 -21.03
CA THR A 263 -26.47 -10.84 -22.35
C THR A 263 -26.94 -12.28 -22.51
N LEU A 264 -26.71 -13.12 -21.47
CA LEU A 264 -27.10 -14.52 -21.49
C LEU A 264 -28.62 -14.70 -21.50
N GLU A 265 -29.35 -13.85 -20.77
CA GLU A 265 -30.83 -13.86 -20.74
C GLU A 265 -31.46 -13.38 -22.04
N ALA A 266 -30.81 -12.48 -22.78
CA ALA A 266 -31.27 -11.98 -24.07
C ALA A 266 -31.17 -13.02 -25.22
N ILE A 267 -30.40 -14.10 -25.02
CA ILE A 267 -30.28 -15.16 -26.05
C ILE A 267 -31.57 -15.99 -26.09
N PRO A 268 -32.24 -16.05 -27.25
CA PRO A 268 -33.50 -16.78 -27.39
C PRO A 268 -33.28 -18.30 -27.25
N HIS A 269 -34.24 -18.98 -26.61
CA HIS A 269 -34.23 -20.44 -26.54
C HIS A 269 -34.29 -21.06 -27.94
N ARG A 270 -33.45 -22.03 -28.22
CA ARG A 270 -33.59 -22.81 -29.46
C ARG A 270 -34.84 -23.67 -29.39
N LYS A 271 -35.76 -23.43 -30.30
CA LYS A 271 -36.91 -24.34 -30.49
C LYS A 271 -36.38 -25.72 -30.90
N SER A 272 -36.80 -26.77 -30.19
CA SER A 272 -36.46 -28.13 -30.55
C SER A 272 -36.90 -28.37 -31.99
N VAL A 273 -36.02 -28.93 -32.82
CA VAL A 273 -36.33 -29.27 -34.23
C VAL A 273 -37.50 -30.25 -34.32
N THR A 274 -37.71 -31.07 -33.29
CA THR A 274 -38.85 -31.95 -33.16
C THR A 274 -40.20 -31.24 -33.05
N ALA A 275 -40.23 -29.98 -32.60
CA ALA A 275 -41.45 -29.15 -32.56
C ALA A 275 -41.80 -28.48 -33.92
N LEU A 276 -40.87 -28.56 -34.88
CA LEU A 276 -41.01 -27.96 -36.21
C LEU A 276 -41.33 -28.98 -37.33
N ILE A 277 -41.32 -30.28 -37.01
CA ILE A 277 -41.67 -31.31 -37.97
C ILE A 277 -43.14 -31.68 -37.76
N PRO A 278 -44.04 -31.25 -38.65
CA PRO A 278 -45.40 -31.76 -38.62
C PRO A 278 -45.34 -33.25 -38.93
N VAL A 279 -45.75 -34.08 -37.98
CA VAL A 279 -45.88 -35.52 -38.20
C VAL A 279 -47.06 -35.76 -39.11
N SER A 280 -46.78 -35.81 -40.41
CA SER A 280 -47.79 -36.26 -41.39
C SER A 280 -47.86 -37.79 -41.32
N TYR A 281 -48.92 -38.26 -40.68
CA TYR A 281 -49.26 -39.69 -40.74
C TYR A 281 -49.88 -39.97 -42.16
N THR A 282 -49.02 -40.37 -43.11
CA THR A 282 -49.48 -41.02 -44.27
C THR A 282 -49.85 -42.46 -43.97
N HIS A 283 -51.14 -42.77 -43.82
CA HIS A 283 -51.65 -44.14 -43.81
C HIS A 283 -51.35 -44.77 -45.17
N LEU A 284 -50.34 -45.61 -45.22
CA LEU A 284 -50.22 -46.60 -46.32
C LEU A 284 -51.20 -47.72 -46.06
N ARG A 285 -52.33 -47.66 -46.81
CA ARG A 285 -53.26 -48.78 -46.95
C ARG A 285 -52.54 -49.89 -47.75
N ALA A 286 -52.25 -51.02 -47.13
CA ALA A 286 -51.82 -52.23 -47.82
C ALA A 286 -53.05 -52.74 -48.64
N HIS A 287 -52.92 -52.79 -49.93
CA HIS A 287 -53.80 -53.60 -50.79
C HIS A 287 -53.37 -55.04 -50.73
N GLU A 288 -54.17 -55.84 -50.05
CA GLU A 288 -54.11 -57.30 -50.24
C GLU A 288 -54.60 -57.62 -51.64
N THR A 289 -53.72 -58.17 -52.43
CA THR A 289 -54.10 -58.86 -53.67
C THR A 289 -54.11 -60.37 -53.36
N GLU A 290 -55.32 -60.93 -53.26
CA GLU A 290 -55.54 -62.36 -53.35
C GLU A 290 -55.19 -62.85 -54.76
N LEU A 291 -54.33 -63.84 -54.83
CA LEU A 291 -54.14 -64.69 -56.01
C LEU A 291 -54.70 -66.04 -55.70
N HIS A 292 -55.81 -66.32 -56.37
CA HIS A 292 -56.33 -67.71 -56.54
C HIS A 292 -55.60 -68.39 -57.70
N LEU A 293 -55.15 -69.54 -57.40
CA LEU A 293 -54.91 -70.80 -58.08
C LEU A 293 -53.48 -71.38 -57.85
#